data_7c0f2612b96f83fe17ca77fef6998619
#
_entry.id   7c0f2612b96f83fe17ca77fef6998619
#
_cell.length_a   1.000
_cell.length_b   1.000
_cell.length_c   1.000
_cell.angle_alpha   90.00
_cell.angle_beta   90.00
_cell.angle_gamma   90.00
#
_symmetry.space_group_name_H-M   'P 1'
#
loop_
_entity.id
_entity.type
_entity.pdbx_description
1 polymer ?
#
loop_
_entity_poly.entity_id
_entity_poly.type
_entity_poly.pdbx_seq_one_letter_code
_entity_poly.pdbx_strand_id
1 'polypeptide(L)'
;MSSDFLRNPFEPPYRSNKGTPSELTRHLLPSADVQALTEALGEDEPSKSEPQPNLPPADISMSGKEQKEVEKESYWTREQYIEWAESFERDKNWVDKTFKFQEDGTTIVERNLNLEKTGIVCLPIGLMKVKGNLHISKNFSFKLNGYPKKVSGYFDCTYNDLSSLEGMPEEVGRGIYLLDNKIRSLIGLPEKVMGNLVLDTNKLENLDGISKEISGKLELDDNNQLTSLEALKGVKIGGDLWLKSIPATTIPEGIRIGGVIYIREYQTDLIADAKRKGYRVRI
;
A
#
# COMPACT_ATOMS: atom_id res chain seq x y z
N MET A 1 -12.15 2.03 43.35
CA MET A 1 -11.19 1.22 42.55
C MET A 1 -11.41 1.56 41.12
N SER A 2 -10.53 2.38 40.58
CA SER A 2 -10.63 3.03 39.27
C SER A 2 -10.12 2.07 38.19
N SER A 3 -10.95 1.77 37.21
CA SER A 3 -10.59 0.98 36.05
C SER A 3 -9.96 1.93 35.01
N ASP A 4 -8.66 2.02 35.01
CA ASP A 4 -7.93 2.69 33.93
C ASP A 4 -8.07 1.87 32.64
N PHE A 5 -8.92 2.35 31.74
CA PHE A 5 -9.01 1.87 30.38
C PHE A 5 -7.67 2.13 29.67
N LEU A 6 -7.01 1.06 29.30
CA LEU A 6 -5.85 1.07 28.41
C LEU A 6 -6.23 1.73 27.08
N ARG A 7 -5.93 3.02 26.94
CA ARG A 7 -5.99 3.72 25.64
C ARG A 7 -5.02 3.04 24.69
N ASN A 8 -5.54 2.67 23.53
CA ASN A 8 -4.73 2.21 22.41
C ASN A 8 -3.78 3.35 21.98
N PRO A 9 -2.45 3.22 22.07
CA PRO A 9 -1.51 4.29 21.75
C PRO A 9 -1.49 4.70 20.29
N PHE A 10 -2.31 4.08 19.44
CA PHE A 10 -2.39 4.31 18.00
C PHE A 10 -3.71 4.95 17.54
N GLU A 11 -4.53 5.48 18.43
CA GLU A 11 -5.59 6.38 17.99
C GLU A 11 -4.96 7.70 17.56
N PRO A 12 -5.14 8.13 16.28
CA PRO A 12 -4.67 9.44 15.84
C PRO A 12 -5.36 10.53 16.67
N PRO A 13 -4.64 11.61 17.04
CA PRO A 13 -5.25 12.70 17.78
C PRO A 13 -6.42 13.27 16.96
N TYR A 14 -7.56 13.38 17.61
CA TYR A 14 -8.80 13.94 17.08
C TYR A 14 -8.52 15.26 16.37
N ARG A 15 -8.84 15.36 15.06
CA ARG A 15 -8.73 16.59 14.29
C ARG A 15 -9.67 17.65 14.86
N SER A 16 -9.12 18.63 15.57
CA SER A 16 -9.77 19.92 15.73
C SER A 16 -8.96 20.97 15.00
N ASN A 17 -9.66 21.68 14.14
CA ASN A 17 -9.41 23.00 13.59
C ASN A 17 -8.69 23.18 12.25
N LYS A 18 -9.52 23.76 11.40
CA LYS A 18 -9.30 24.57 10.20
C LYS A 18 -8.08 25.49 10.30
N GLY A 19 -7.15 25.30 9.39
CA GLY A 19 -6.15 26.26 8.99
C GLY A 19 -5.88 26.08 7.50
N THR A 20 -6.33 27.04 6.67
CA THR A 20 -5.95 27.16 5.26
C THR A 20 -4.44 27.34 5.15
N PRO A 21 -3.74 26.66 4.24
CA PRO A 21 -2.34 26.99 3.96
C PRO A 21 -2.30 28.29 3.14
N SER A 22 -1.77 29.32 3.75
CA SER A 22 -1.39 30.55 3.08
C SER A 22 -0.24 30.33 2.11
N GLU A 23 -0.36 31.01 0.98
CA GLU A 23 0.64 31.32 -0.03
C GLU A 23 2.05 31.51 0.54
N LEU A 24 2.97 30.60 0.17
CA LEU A 24 4.42 30.86 0.12
C LEU A 24 5.10 29.65 -0.52
N THR A 25 5.24 29.73 -1.84
CA THR A 25 6.40 29.33 -2.66
C THR A 25 6.01 29.30 -4.14
N ARG A 26 5.79 30.51 -4.68
CA ARG A 26 6.10 30.75 -6.09
C ARG A 26 7.51 31.30 -6.08
N HIS A 27 8.47 30.51 -6.60
CA HIS A 27 9.58 30.99 -7.42
C HIS A 27 10.56 29.83 -7.67
N LEU A 28 10.99 29.78 -8.94
CA LEU A 28 12.13 29.03 -9.48
C LEU A 28 11.87 27.61 -10.01
N LEU A 29 11.44 27.56 -11.27
CA LEU A 29 12.08 26.70 -12.28
C LEU A 29 11.92 27.37 -13.65
N PRO A 30 12.98 27.45 -14.48
CA PRO A 30 12.92 28.05 -15.81
C PRO A 30 12.29 27.10 -16.84
N SER A 31 11.44 27.72 -17.68
CA SER A 31 10.94 27.15 -18.93
C SER A 31 12.04 27.05 -19.97
N ALA A 32 12.32 25.88 -20.48
CA ALA A 32 12.79 25.69 -21.87
C ALA A 32 12.71 24.19 -22.26
N ASP A 33 12.26 23.96 -23.50
CA ASP A 33 12.39 22.75 -24.31
C ASP A 33 11.46 21.57 -24.10
N VAL A 34 10.19 21.79 -24.46
CA VAL A 34 9.29 20.74 -24.93
C VAL A 34 8.67 21.16 -26.28
N GLN A 35 9.51 21.32 -27.31
CA GLN A 35 9.02 21.64 -28.66
C GLN A 35 9.92 21.06 -29.76
N ALA A 36 10.44 19.84 -29.62
CA ALA A 36 11.26 19.21 -30.70
C ALA A 36 11.13 17.68 -30.66
N LEU A 37 9.92 17.12 -30.72
CA LEU A 37 9.75 15.65 -30.91
C LEU A 37 8.39 15.28 -31.52
N THR A 38 7.85 16.13 -32.44
CA THR A 38 6.58 15.81 -33.14
C THR A 38 6.69 15.89 -34.65
N GLU A 39 7.89 15.77 -35.21
CA GLU A 39 8.08 15.70 -36.68
C GLU A 39 9.07 14.60 -37.04
N ALA A 40 8.66 13.35 -37.00
CA ALA A 40 9.26 12.24 -37.74
C ALA A 40 8.47 10.93 -37.59
N LEU A 41 7.26 10.85 -38.10
CA LEU A 41 6.66 9.56 -38.49
C LEU A 41 5.72 9.83 -39.67
N GLY A 42 6.30 9.65 -40.88
CA GLY A 42 5.53 9.67 -42.13
C GLY A 42 4.61 8.46 -42.23
N GLU A 43 3.48 8.72 -42.84
CA GLU A 43 2.48 7.75 -43.24
C GLU A 43 3.03 6.86 -44.36
N ASP A 44 2.86 5.53 -44.27
CA ASP A 44 2.95 4.63 -45.43
C ASP A 44 1.82 3.59 -45.35
N GLU A 45 1.09 3.51 -46.47
CA GLU A 45 -0.04 2.66 -46.77
C GLU A 45 0.33 1.17 -46.98
N PRO A 46 -0.65 0.23 -46.98
CA PRO A 46 -0.40 -1.22 -46.89
C PRO A 46 -0.14 -1.83 -48.28
N SER A 47 0.97 -2.51 -48.46
CA SER A 47 1.28 -3.31 -49.66
C SER A 47 0.98 -4.82 -49.43
N LYS A 48 0.48 -5.39 -50.52
CA LYS A 48 -0.07 -6.71 -50.74
C LYS A 48 0.84 -7.88 -50.37
N SER A 49 0.21 -8.93 -49.88
CA SER A 49 0.73 -10.27 -49.58
C SER A 49 1.21 -11.02 -50.85
N GLU A 50 2.43 -11.56 -50.83
CA GLU A 50 2.87 -12.66 -51.66
C GLU A 50 3.08 -13.95 -50.85
N PRO A 51 2.88 -15.15 -51.43
CA PRO A 51 2.87 -16.41 -50.68
C PRO A 51 4.27 -16.97 -50.48
N GLN A 52 4.55 -17.42 -49.27
CA GLN A 52 5.81 -18.09 -48.91
C GLN A 52 5.77 -19.59 -49.23
N PRO A 53 6.91 -20.19 -49.63
CA PRO A 53 6.98 -21.61 -49.94
C PRO A 53 7.05 -22.53 -48.72
N ASN A 54 6.41 -23.69 -48.87
CA ASN A 54 6.42 -24.81 -47.90
C ASN A 54 7.84 -25.29 -47.58
N LEU A 55 8.17 -25.29 -46.26
CA LEU A 55 9.32 -26.01 -45.72
C LEU A 55 8.83 -27.24 -44.94
N PRO A 56 9.56 -28.37 -44.99
CA PRO A 56 9.14 -29.62 -44.36
C PRO A 56 9.29 -29.56 -42.82
N PRO A 57 8.61 -30.43 -42.06
CA PRO A 57 8.66 -30.41 -40.59
C PRO A 57 10.02 -30.88 -40.11
N ALA A 58 10.70 -30.02 -39.36
CA ALA A 58 11.90 -30.38 -38.61
C ALA A 58 11.51 -31.10 -37.32
N ASP A 59 11.91 -32.36 -37.23
CA ASP A 59 12.03 -33.11 -36.00
C ASP A 59 12.92 -32.35 -35.01
N ILE A 60 12.35 -31.86 -33.90
CA ILE A 60 13.15 -31.36 -32.80
C ILE A 60 12.70 -32.04 -31.52
N SER A 61 13.26 -33.24 -31.32
CA SER A 61 13.50 -33.75 -29.99
C SER A 61 14.74 -33.05 -29.43
N MET A 62 14.56 -31.99 -28.68
CA MET A 62 15.60 -31.44 -27.84
C MET A 62 15.07 -31.25 -26.44
N SER A 63 15.46 -32.20 -25.60
CA SER A 63 15.46 -32.00 -24.16
C SER A 63 16.41 -30.84 -23.84
N GLY A 64 15.87 -29.73 -23.47
CA GLY A 64 16.60 -28.60 -22.94
C GLY A 64 15.77 -27.99 -21.84
N LYS A 65 15.96 -28.43 -20.61
CA LYS A 65 15.56 -27.66 -19.44
C LYS A 65 16.39 -26.40 -19.42
N GLU A 66 15.98 -25.37 -20.09
CA GLU A 66 16.37 -24.01 -19.75
C GLU A 66 15.73 -23.68 -18.40
N GLN A 67 16.45 -23.99 -17.34
CA GLN A 67 16.28 -23.35 -16.06
C GLN A 67 16.60 -21.88 -16.31
N LYS A 68 15.57 -21.01 -16.39
CA LYS A 68 15.76 -19.59 -16.10
C LYS A 68 16.44 -19.55 -14.73
N GLU A 69 17.74 -19.29 -14.69
CA GLU A 69 18.39 -18.74 -13.51
C GLU A 69 17.62 -17.45 -13.18
N VAL A 70 16.75 -17.54 -12.18
CA VAL A 70 16.23 -16.36 -11.50
C VAL A 70 17.47 -15.70 -10.93
N GLU A 71 17.86 -14.55 -11.48
CA GLU A 71 18.91 -13.72 -10.91
C GLU A 71 18.59 -13.59 -9.42
N LYS A 72 19.42 -14.23 -8.60
CA LYS A 72 19.27 -14.23 -7.16
C LYS A 72 19.55 -12.80 -6.74
N GLU A 73 18.51 -12.01 -6.41
CA GLU A 73 18.68 -10.68 -5.84
C GLU A 73 19.75 -10.79 -4.75
N SER A 74 20.85 -10.06 -4.91
CA SER A 74 21.90 -10.08 -3.90
C SER A 74 21.40 -9.32 -2.67
N TYR A 75 21.20 -10.03 -1.58
CA TYR A 75 20.84 -9.40 -0.30
C TYR A 75 21.91 -8.40 0.13
N TRP A 76 21.50 -7.33 0.79
CA TRP A 76 22.43 -6.32 1.27
C TRP A 76 23.38 -6.89 2.30
N THR A 77 24.65 -6.53 2.15
CA THR A 77 25.69 -6.86 3.16
C THR A 77 25.50 -6.02 4.41
N ARG A 78 26.15 -6.40 5.49
CA ARG A 78 26.15 -5.63 6.73
C ARG A 78 26.67 -4.20 6.53
N GLU A 79 27.66 -4.02 5.68
CA GLU A 79 28.24 -2.71 5.33
C GLU A 79 27.21 -1.84 4.64
N GLN A 80 26.44 -2.37 3.71
CA GLN A 80 25.33 -1.64 3.05
C GLN A 80 24.22 -1.27 4.04
N TYR A 81 23.93 -2.11 5.04
CA TYR A 81 23.02 -1.74 6.13
C TYR A 81 23.56 -0.58 6.96
N ILE A 82 24.89 -0.52 7.21
CA ILE A 82 25.51 0.59 7.95
C ILE A 82 25.44 1.88 7.13
N GLU A 83 25.83 1.87 5.86
CA GLU A 83 25.75 3.03 4.97
C GLU A 83 24.30 3.56 4.87
N TRP A 84 23.32 2.67 4.74
CA TRP A 84 21.92 3.04 4.76
C TRP A 84 21.49 3.67 6.08
N ALA A 85 21.92 3.13 7.21
CA ALA A 85 21.59 3.63 8.54
C ALA A 85 22.26 5.00 8.83
N GLU A 86 23.49 5.20 8.37
CA GLU A 86 24.22 6.47 8.48
C GLU A 86 23.52 7.59 7.71
N SER A 87 22.80 7.30 6.63
CA SER A 87 22.03 8.30 5.89
C SER A 87 20.93 8.99 6.70
N PHE A 88 20.52 8.40 7.83
CA PHE A 88 19.57 8.97 8.79
C PHE A 88 20.09 8.97 10.24
N GLU A 89 21.39 9.21 10.39
CA GLU A 89 22.09 9.45 11.67
C GLU A 89 22.05 8.25 12.64
N ARG A 90 22.07 7.01 12.10
CA ARG A 90 22.25 5.78 12.89
C ARG A 90 23.62 5.19 12.64
N ASP A 91 24.25 4.71 13.69
CA ASP A 91 25.59 4.14 13.64
C ASP A 91 25.57 2.59 13.47
N LYS A 92 26.77 2.02 13.28
CA LYS A 92 26.95 0.57 13.19
C LYS A 92 26.43 -0.19 14.42
N ASN A 93 26.49 0.43 15.62
CA ASN A 93 26.03 -0.22 16.85
C ASN A 93 24.51 -0.34 16.83
N TRP A 94 23.80 0.64 16.25
CA TRP A 94 22.36 0.56 16.07
C TRP A 94 22.02 -0.56 15.08
N VAL A 95 22.77 -0.70 13.99
CA VAL A 95 22.57 -1.79 13.01
C VAL A 95 22.75 -3.15 13.68
N ASP A 96 23.85 -3.37 14.39
CA ASP A 96 24.16 -4.63 15.05
C ASP A 96 23.15 -5.01 16.15
N LYS A 97 22.57 -4.02 16.82
CA LYS A 97 21.52 -4.23 17.84
C LYS A 97 20.14 -4.48 17.25
N THR A 98 19.88 -3.96 16.04
CA THR A 98 18.55 -3.96 15.42
C THR A 98 18.38 -5.16 14.50
N PHE A 99 19.38 -5.47 13.68
CA PHE A 99 19.32 -6.50 12.64
C PHE A 99 20.12 -7.73 13.03
N LYS A 100 19.49 -8.90 12.92
CA LYS A 100 20.15 -10.18 13.02
C LYS A 100 20.44 -10.73 11.63
N PHE A 101 21.69 -10.72 11.26
CA PHE A 101 22.17 -11.30 10.02
C PHE A 101 22.18 -12.84 10.14
N GLN A 102 21.62 -13.52 9.13
CA GLN A 102 21.51 -14.98 9.06
C GLN A 102 22.61 -15.55 8.16
N GLU A 103 22.90 -16.83 8.28
CA GLU A 103 23.92 -17.53 7.47
C GLU A 103 23.59 -17.52 5.96
N ASP A 104 22.32 -17.44 5.60
CA ASP A 104 21.84 -17.38 4.21
C ASP A 104 21.90 -15.95 3.60
N GLY A 105 22.44 -14.98 4.35
CA GLY A 105 22.55 -13.58 3.96
C GLY A 105 21.29 -12.75 4.21
N THR A 106 20.20 -13.38 4.67
CA THR A 106 18.98 -12.63 5.04
C THR A 106 19.11 -11.97 6.41
N THR A 107 18.18 -11.06 6.71
CA THR A 107 18.13 -10.42 8.03
C THR A 107 16.74 -10.45 8.63
N ILE A 108 16.70 -10.42 9.95
CA ILE A 108 15.47 -10.31 10.73
C ILE A 108 15.61 -9.23 11.82
N VAL A 109 14.48 -8.62 12.19
CA VAL A 109 14.38 -7.71 13.34
C VAL A 109 13.53 -8.40 14.41
N GLU A 110 14.07 -8.59 15.61
CA GLU A 110 13.41 -9.34 16.71
C GLU A 110 12.34 -8.52 17.45
N ARG A 111 12.33 -7.21 17.25
CA ARG A 111 11.48 -6.26 17.97
C ARG A 111 10.74 -5.33 16.99
N ASN A 112 10.22 -4.22 17.49
CA ASN A 112 9.71 -3.14 16.65
C ASN A 112 10.86 -2.48 15.88
N LEU A 113 10.60 -2.12 14.62
CA LEU A 113 11.47 -1.30 13.81
C LEU A 113 10.78 0.05 13.57
N ASN A 114 11.35 1.11 14.13
CA ASN A 114 10.84 2.46 13.96
C ASN A 114 11.80 3.28 13.08
N LEU A 115 11.29 3.66 11.92
CA LEU A 115 11.94 4.45 10.88
C LEU A 115 11.07 5.68 10.52
N GLU A 116 10.21 6.13 11.44
CA GLU A 116 9.40 7.34 11.21
C GLU A 116 10.29 8.56 11.01
N LYS A 117 10.00 9.38 9.99
CA LYS A 117 10.71 10.63 9.68
C LYS A 117 12.22 10.50 9.48
N THR A 118 12.68 9.37 9.01
CA THR A 118 14.12 9.16 8.77
C THR A 118 14.56 9.60 7.37
N GLY A 119 13.60 9.85 6.47
CA GLY A 119 13.91 10.21 5.08
C GLY A 119 14.33 9.02 4.22
N ILE A 120 14.15 7.79 4.70
CA ILE A 120 14.49 6.59 3.93
C ILE A 120 13.64 6.51 2.65
N VAL A 121 14.23 5.94 1.60
CA VAL A 121 13.56 5.74 0.31
C VAL A 121 13.11 4.29 0.09
N CYS A 122 13.73 3.33 0.75
CA CYS A 122 13.38 1.90 0.71
C CYS A 122 13.91 1.18 1.94
N LEU A 123 13.49 -0.06 2.13
CA LEU A 123 14.03 -0.97 3.13
C LEU A 123 15.16 -1.83 2.55
N PRO A 124 16.06 -2.34 3.39
CA PRO A 124 17.15 -3.21 2.95
C PRO A 124 16.64 -4.47 2.25
N ILE A 125 17.24 -4.79 1.08
CA ILE A 125 16.98 -6.04 0.36
C ILE A 125 17.53 -7.19 1.21
N GLY A 126 16.67 -8.18 1.49
CA GLY A 126 17.01 -9.30 2.38
C GLY A 126 16.49 -9.16 3.81
N LEU A 127 15.86 -8.04 4.18
CA LEU A 127 15.12 -7.95 5.44
C LEU A 127 13.85 -8.81 5.35
N MET A 128 13.91 -10.06 5.83
CA MET A 128 12.81 -11.00 5.65
C MET A 128 11.66 -10.78 6.65
N LYS A 129 11.98 -10.44 7.88
CA LYS A 129 10.97 -10.39 8.95
C LYS A 129 11.22 -9.32 9.98
N VAL A 130 10.14 -8.64 10.37
CA VAL A 130 10.05 -7.82 11.59
C VAL A 130 9.10 -8.53 12.56
N LYS A 131 9.62 -9.01 13.70
CA LYS A 131 8.80 -9.76 14.70
C LYS A 131 7.88 -8.84 15.51
N GLY A 132 8.13 -7.55 15.53
CA GLY A 132 7.29 -6.52 16.13
C GLY A 132 6.53 -5.71 15.11
N ASN A 133 6.27 -4.45 15.45
CA ASN A 133 5.67 -3.45 14.58
C ASN A 133 6.72 -2.85 13.65
N LEU A 134 6.30 -2.50 12.45
CA LEU A 134 7.11 -1.73 11.49
C LEU A 134 6.47 -0.36 11.26
N HIS A 135 7.17 0.70 11.66
CA HIS A 135 6.76 2.09 11.49
C HIS A 135 7.67 2.79 10.48
N ILE A 136 7.08 3.21 9.36
CA ILE A 136 7.80 3.90 8.26
C ILE A 136 7.12 5.24 7.94
N SER A 137 6.25 5.71 8.80
CA SER A 137 5.44 6.91 8.53
C SER A 137 6.29 8.17 8.30
N LYS A 138 5.75 9.09 7.48
CA LYS A 138 6.36 10.41 7.19
C LYS A 138 7.73 10.35 6.49
N ASN A 139 7.87 9.42 5.53
CA ASN A 139 9.01 9.33 4.63
C ASN A 139 8.52 9.54 3.18
N PHE A 140 8.34 10.78 2.77
CA PHE A 140 7.63 11.18 1.54
C PHE A 140 8.20 10.61 0.23
N SER A 141 9.46 10.17 0.21
CA SER A 141 10.08 9.52 -0.94
C SER A 141 10.12 8.00 -0.84
N PHE A 142 9.51 7.43 0.20
CA PHE A 142 9.54 6.00 0.46
C PHE A 142 8.79 5.21 -0.63
N LYS A 143 9.39 4.09 -1.03
CA LYS A 143 8.79 3.11 -1.95
C LYS A 143 8.87 1.72 -1.34
N LEU A 144 7.80 0.97 -1.48
CA LEU A 144 7.77 -0.45 -1.19
C LEU A 144 8.68 -1.20 -2.18
N ASN A 145 9.45 -2.17 -1.70
CA ASN A 145 10.43 -2.90 -2.50
C ASN A 145 10.41 -4.42 -2.28
N GLY A 146 9.29 -4.94 -1.75
CA GLY A 146 9.14 -6.37 -1.48
C GLY A 146 9.73 -6.83 -0.14
N TYR A 147 10.23 -5.91 0.67
CA TYR A 147 10.79 -6.20 1.99
C TYR A 147 10.17 -5.32 3.08
N PRO A 148 10.00 -5.86 4.32
CA PRO A 148 10.16 -7.27 4.68
C PRO A 148 9.04 -8.13 4.08
N LYS A 149 9.26 -9.45 3.98
CA LYS A 149 8.21 -10.38 3.57
C LYS A 149 7.13 -10.52 4.65
N LYS A 150 7.50 -10.39 5.92
CA LYS A 150 6.58 -10.56 7.05
C LYS A 150 6.76 -9.52 8.14
N VAL A 151 5.64 -8.96 8.61
CA VAL A 151 5.56 -8.11 9.81
C VAL A 151 4.61 -8.80 10.80
N SER A 152 5.10 -9.20 11.98
CA SER A 152 4.25 -9.90 12.96
C SER A 152 3.32 -8.98 13.74
N GLY A 153 3.62 -7.68 13.80
CA GLY A 153 2.83 -6.64 14.43
C GLY A 153 2.06 -5.79 13.42
N TYR A 154 1.94 -4.51 13.72
CA TYR A 154 1.37 -3.50 12.81
C TYR A 154 2.36 -3.11 11.72
N PHE A 155 1.83 -2.85 10.53
CA PHE A 155 2.53 -2.18 9.44
C PHE A 155 1.96 -0.76 9.30
N ASP A 156 2.77 0.23 9.65
CA ASP A 156 2.39 1.64 9.57
C ASP A 156 3.25 2.34 8.53
N CYS A 157 2.61 2.72 7.44
CA CYS A 157 3.19 3.45 6.32
C CYS A 157 2.37 4.72 5.98
N THR A 158 1.86 5.39 7.01
CA THR A 158 1.07 6.62 6.87
C THR A 158 1.93 7.79 6.42
N TYR A 159 1.35 8.74 5.66
CA TYR A 159 2.01 9.97 5.21
C TYR A 159 3.28 9.73 4.37
N ASN A 160 3.21 8.89 3.31
CA ASN A 160 4.39 8.53 2.52
C ASN A 160 4.31 8.78 1.01
N ASP A 161 3.27 9.39 0.51
CA ASP A 161 3.10 9.62 -0.93
C ASP A 161 3.03 8.32 -1.79
N LEU A 162 2.77 7.16 -1.20
CA LEU A 162 2.65 5.89 -1.92
C LEU A 162 1.53 5.95 -2.96
N SER A 163 1.84 5.58 -4.20
CA SER A 163 0.86 5.47 -5.29
C SER A 163 0.48 4.03 -5.63
N SER A 164 1.27 3.05 -5.20
CA SER A 164 1.08 1.60 -5.40
C SER A 164 1.36 0.85 -4.11
N LEU A 165 0.76 -0.34 -3.98
CA LEU A 165 1.03 -1.29 -2.90
C LEU A 165 1.88 -2.49 -3.38
N GLU A 166 2.40 -2.44 -4.60
CA GLU A 166 3.37 -3.41 -5.07
C GLU A 166 4.58 -3.43 -4.14
N GLY A 167 5.00 -4.60 -3.72
CA GLY A 167 6.09 -4.75 -2.76
C GLY A 167 5.67 -4.63 -1.29
N MET A 168 4.37 -4.64 -0.98
CA MET A 168 3.88 -4.79 0.39
C MET A 168 4.35 -6.11 1.03
N PRO A 169 4.49 -6.16 2.37
CA PRO A 169 4.66 -7.43 3.07
C PRO A 169 3.55 -8.43 2.74
N GLU A 170 3.94 -9.68 2.46
CA GLU A 170 3.01 -10.78 2.16
C GLU A 170 2.12 -11.14 3.36
N GLU A 171 2.66 -10.95 4.58
CA GLU A 171 1.97 -11.19 5.83
C GLU A 171 2.12 -10.03 6.81
N VAL A 172 0.99 -9.56 7.35
CA VAL A 172 0.94 -8.59 8.45
C VAL A 172 0.07 -9.17 9.56
N GLY A 173 0.67 -9.40 10.72
CA GLY A 173 0.03 -10.10 11.83
C GLY A 173 -1.02 -9.29 12.59
N ARG A 174 -1.12 -7.99 12.35
CA ARG A 174 -2.12 -7.10 12.96
C ARG A 174 -2.69 -6.13 11.91
N GLY A 175 -2.83 -4.85 12.25
CA GLY A 175 -3.41 -3.85 11.36
C GLY A 175 -2.42 -3.29 10.34
N ILE A 176 -2.97 -2.77 9.24
CA ILE A 176 -2.27 -2.07 8.17
C ILE A 176 -2.78 -0.63 8.14
N TYR A 177 -1.86 0.33 8.23
CA TYR A 177 -2.14 1.76 8.28
C TYR A 177 -1.48 2.45 7.09
N LEU A 178 -2.29 2.98 6.19
CA LEU A 178 -1.91 3.60 4.92
C LEU A 178 -2.57 4.98 4.74
N LEU A 179 -3.00 5.60 5.84
CA LEU A 179 -3.62 6.92 5.85
C LEU A 179 -2.73 7.95 5.14
N ASP A 180 -3.36 8.87 4.42
CA ASP A 180 -2.71 10.02 3.77
C ASP A 180 -1.54 9.61 2.85
N ASN A 181 -1.91 8.87 1.79
CA ASN A 181 -1.05 8.47 0.69
C ASN A 181 -1.70 8.87 -0.64
N LYS A 182 -1.18 8.39 -1.77
CA LYS A 182 -1.70 8.64 -3.11
C LYS A 182 -2.15 7.35 -3.80
N ILE A 183 -2.57 6.35 -3.02
CA ILE A 183 -2.91 5.00 -3.48
C ILE A 183 -4.17 5.05 -4.34
N ARG A 184 -4.11 4.44 -5.53
CA ARG A 184 -5.24 4.35 -6.47
C ARG A 184 -5.87 2.97 -6.56
N SER A 185 -5.10 1.92 -6.27
CA SER A 185 -5.50 0.52 -6.34
C SER A 185 -4.98 -0.24 -5.13
N LEU A 186 -5.73 -1.26 -4.69
CA LEU A 186 -5.36 -2.09 -3.55
C LEU A 186 -4.66 -3.40 -3.96
N ILE A 187 -4.30 -3.55 -5.23
CA ILE A 187 -3.49 -4.68 -5.71
C ILE A 187 -2.15 -4.65 -4.98
N GLY A 188 -1.80 -5.75 -4.33
CA GLY A 188 -0.62 -5.88 -3.46
C GLY A 188 -0.95 -5.99 -1.97
N LEU A 189 -2.21 -5.76 -1.56
CA LEU A 189 -2.63 -6.07 -0.19
C LEU A 189 -2.57 -7.58 0.08
N PRO A 190 -2.23 -8.00 1.31
CA PRO A 190 -2.41 -9.38 1.75
C PRO A 190 -3.86 -9.84 1.60
N GLU A 191 -4.09 -11.11 1.29
CA GLU A 191 -5.44 -11.67 1.16
C GLU A 191 -6.28 -11.50 2.43
N LYS A 192 -5.61 -11.48 3.60
CA LYS A 192 -6.23 -11.29 4.91
C LYS A 192 -5.50 -10.23 5.72
N VAL A 193 -6.26 -9.38 6.39
CA VAL A 193 -5.78 -8.40 7.38
C VAL A 193 -6.26 -8.81 8.76
N MET A 194 -5.32 -9.15 9.64
CA MET A 194 -5.60 -9.68 10.98
C MET A 194 -6.02 -8.61 12.00
N GLY A 195 -6.20 -7.38 11.57
CA GLY A 195 -6.62 -6.22 12.38
C GLY A 195 -7.34 -5.19 11.54
N ASN A 196 -7.08 -3.91 11.84
CA ASN A 196 -7.66 -2.80 11.09
C ASN A 196 -6.94 -2.60 9.74
N LEU A 197 -7.71 -2.18 8.74
CA LEU A 197 -7.19 -1.66 7.47
C LEU A 197 -7.63 -0.20 7.34
N VAL A 198 -6.65 0.71 7.41
CA VAL A 198 -6.87 2.16 7.38
C VAL A 198 -6.32 2.72 6.08
N LEU A 199 -7.21 3.23 5.25
CA LEU A 199 -6.95 3.72 3.89
C LEU A 199 -7.48 5.14 3.67
N ASP A 200 -7.79 5.85 4.75
CA ASP A 200 -8.35 7.21 4.67
C ASP A 200 -7.44 8.16 3.89
N THR A 201 -8.04 9.16 3.26
CA THR A 201 -7.31 10.21 2.57
C THR A 201 -6.32 9.65 1.53
N ASN A 202 -6.83 8.82 0.63
CA ASN A 202 -6.11 8.29 -0.52
C ASN A 202 -6.75 8.75 -1.84
N LYS A 203 -6.37 8.14 -2.95
CA LYS A 203 -6.88 8.42 -4.30
C LYS A 203 -7.58 7.21 -4.91
N LEU A 204 -8.22 6.38 -4.06
CA LEU A 204 -8.90 5.17 -4.51
C LEU A 204 -10.04 5.50 -5.47
N GLU A 205 -10.01 4.89 -6.65
CA GLU A 205 -11.07 4.99 -7.66
C GLU A 205 -12.04 3.80 -7.55
N ASN A 206 -11.51 2.65 -7.13
CA ASN A 206 -12.23 1.42 -6.81
C ASN A 206 -11.51 0.68 -5.69
N LEU A 207 -12.01 -0.50 -5.32
CA LEU A 207 -11.44 -1.34 -4.27
C LEU A 207 -10.88 -2.67 -4.82
N ASP A 208 -10.49 -2.72 -6.10
CA ASP A 208 -9.89 -3.91 -6.69
C ASP A 208 -8.60 -4.26 -5.96
N GLY A 209 -8.46 -5.53 -5.57
CA GLY A 209 -7.37 -6.00 -4.72
C GLY A 209 -7.64 -5.93 -3.22
N ILE A 210 -8.85 -5.49 -2.80
CA ILE A 210 -9.21 -5.48 -1.37
C ILE A 210 -9.09 -6.89 -0.75
N SER A 211 -8.59 -6.96 0.47
CA SER A 211 -8.49 -8.19 1.25
C SER A 211 -9.88 -8.82 1.47
N LYS A 212 -9.98 -10.13 1.31
CA LYS A 212 -11.26 -10.85 1.45
C LYS A 212 -11.75 -10.92 2.90
N GLU A 213 -10.83 -10.83 3.85
CA GLU A 213 -11.13 -10.85 5.27
C GLU A 213 -10.31 -9.77 6.00
N ILE A 214 -11.02 -8.89 6.72
CA ILE A 214 -10.46 -7.85 7.57
C ILE A 214 -11.03 -8.09 8.96
N SER A 215 -10.19 -8.53 9.90
CA SER A 215 -10.66 -8.92 11.24
C SER A 215 -11.12 -7.73 12.09
N GLY A 216 -10.56 -6.55 11.85
CA GLY A 216 -10.91 -5.30 12.51
C GLY A 216 -11.83 -4.41 11.66
N LYS A 217 -11.64 -3.11 11.79
CA LYS A 217 -12.36 -2.08 11.01
C LYS A 217 -11.72 -1.85 9.65
N LEU A 218 -12.55 -1.42 8.68
CA LEU A 218 -12.12 -0.88 7.40
C LEU A 218 -12.44 0.61 7.36
N GLU A 219 -11.42 1.46 7.18
CA GLU A 219 -11.56 2.90 7.05
C GLU A 219 -11.21 3.33 5.62
N LEU A 220 -12.15 4.03 4.97
CA LEU A 220 -12.06 4.51 3.60
C LEU A 220 -12.43 6.01 3.49
N ASP A 221 -12.49 6.72 4.63
CA ASP A 221 -12.90 8.12 4.69
C ASP A 221 -12.06 8.99 3.73
N ASP A 222 -12.67 10.03 3.17
CA ASP A 222 -12.00 11.05 2.33
C ASP A 222 -11.32 10.50 1.05
N ASN A 223 -11.76 9.34 0.52
CA ASN A 223 -11.40 8.86 -0.82
C ASN A 223 -12.37 9.45 -1.86
N ASN A 224 -12.11 10.67 -2.28
CA ASN A 224 -13.04 11.50 -3.07
C ASN A 224 -13.26 11.03 -4.53
N GLN A 225 -12.61 9.96 -4.97
CA GLN A 225 -12.78 9.35 -6.28
C GLN A 225 -13.44 7.96 -6.21
N LEU A 226 -13.73 7.46 -4.98
CA LEU A 226 -14.30 6.14 -4.75
C LEU A 226 -15.82 6.15 -5.01
N THR A 227 -16.19 5.92 -6.26
CA THR A 227 -17.59 5.94 -6.71
C THR A 227 -18.30 4.59 -6.57
N SER A 228 -17.57 3.50 -6.39
CA SER A 228 -18.11 2.15 -6.30
C SER A 228 -17.50 1.37 -5.15
N LEU A 229 -18.36 0.67 -4.41
CA LEU A 229 -17.98 -0.28 -3.36
C LEU A 229 -18.19 -1.74 -3.79
N GLU A 230 -18.43 -2.01 -5.09
CA GLU A 230 -18.83 -3.34 -5.57
C GLU A 230 -17.79 -4.42 -5.26
N ALA A 231 -16.50 -4.07 -5.21
CA ALA A 231 -15.43 -5.01 -4.84
C ALA A 231 -15.52 -5.51 -3.39
N LEU A 232 -16.34 -4.87 -2.53
CA LEU A 232 -16.64 -5.37 -1.19
C LEU A 232 -17.65 -6.53 -1.17
N LYS A 233 -18.21 -6.92 -2.30
CA LYS A 233 -19.10 -8.08 -2.39
C LYS A 233 -18.38 -9.35 -1.91
N GLY A 234 -18.97 -10.01 -0.89
CA GLY A 234 -18.39 -11.20 -0.27
C GLY A 234 -17.26 -10.94 0.74
N VAL A 235 -16.80 -9.71 0.88
CA VAL A 235 -15.77 -9.34 1.87
C VAL A 235 -16.36 -9.44 3.28
N LYS A 236 -15.53 -9.91 4.22
CA LYS A 236 -15.86 -9.99 5.64
C LYS A 236 -15.06 -8.95 6.42
N ILE A 237 -15.77 -8.03 7.06
CA ILE A 237 -15.24 -7.00 7.95
C ILE A 237 -15.73 -7.32 9.37
N GLY A 238 -14.80 -7.63 10.28
CA GLY A 238 -15.12 -8.00 11.65
C GLY A 238 -15.60 -6.83 12.52
N GLY A 239 -15.10 -5.63 12.23
CA GLY A 239 -15.42 -4.39 12.93
C GLY A 239 -16.34 -3.46 12.14
N ASP A 240 -16.11 -2.16 12.31
CA ASP A 240 -16.85 -1.07 11.67
C ASP A 240 -16.36 -0.79 10.25
N LEU A 241 -17.25 -0.22 9.43
CA LEU A 241 -16.94 0.28 8.08
C LEU A 241 -17.12 1.81 8.05
N TRP A 242 -16.04 2.53 7.71
CA TRP A 242 -16.02 3.98 7.65
C TRP A 242 -16.00 4.44 6.19
N LEU A 243 -17.03 5.22 5.79
CA LEU A 243 -17.30 5.62 4.40
C LEU A 243 -17.58 7.12 4.30
N LYS A 244 -17.05 7.92 5.22
CA LYS A 244 -17.30 9.36 5.22
C LYS A 244 -16.63 10.03 4.04
N SER A 245 -17.35 10.96 3.41
CA SER A 245 -16.82 11.77 2.31
C SER A 245 -16.35 10.98 1.09
N ILE A 246 -16.93 9.81 0.81
CA ILE A 246 -16.78 9.11 -0.46
C ILE A 246 -17.98 9.38 -1.36
N PRO A 247 -17.84 9.38 -2.69
CA PRO A 247 -18.97 9.63 -3.62
C PRO A 247 -19.85 8.39 -3.89
N ALA A 248 -19.46 7.20 -3.48
CA ALA A 248 -20.29 5.99 -3.64
C ALA A 248 -21.66 6.16 -2.97
N THR A 249 -22.73 5.67 -3.64
CA THR A 249 -24.12 5.80 -3.21
C THR A 249 -24.77 4.49 -2.79
N THR A 250 -24.09 3.36 -2.99
CA THR A 250 -24.66 2.03 -2.74
C THR A 250 -23.67 1.13 -2.02
N ILE A 251 -24.21 0.28 -1.13
CA ILE A 251 -23.48 -0.81 -0.47
C ILE A 251 -23.73 -2.10 -1.26
N PRO A 252 -22.71 -2.88 -1.67
CA PRO A 252 -22.93 -4.12 -2.39
C PRO A 252 -23.65 -5.15 -1.51
N GLU A 253 -24.41 -6.04 -2.16
CA GLU A 253 -25.00 -7.17 -1.45
C GLU A 253 -23.95 -8.23 -1.09
N GLY A 254 -24.19 -8.95 0.01
CA GLY A 254 -23.32 -10.03 0.45
C GLY A 254 -22.06 -9.62 1.19
N ILE A 255 -21.82 -8.32 1.42
CA ILE A 255 -20.80 -7.87 2.36
C ILE A 255 -21.21 -8.24 3.78
N ARG A 256 -20.27 -8.66 4.61
CA ARG A 256 -20.48 -9.00 6.02
C ARG A 256 -19.76 -8.00 6.91
N ILE A 257 -20.54 -7.22 7.68
CA ILE A 257 -20.02 -6.18 8.58
C ILE A 257 -20.42 -6.54 10.01
N GLY A 258 -19.43 -6.73 10.90
CA GLY A 258 -19.68 -7.05 12.30
C GLY A 258 -20.10 -5.84 13.12
N GLY A 259 -19.65 -4.66 12.73
CA GLY A 259 -19.88 -3.39 13.42
C GLY A 259 -20.96 -2.51 12.82
N VAL A 260 -20.66 -1.24 12.74
CA VAL A 260 -21.53 -0.14 12.28
C VAL A 260 -20.92 0.50 11.05
N ILE A 261 -21.74 1.03 10.13
CA ILE A 261 -21.28 1.85 9.01
C ILE A 261 -21.34 3.32 9.43
N TYR A 262 -20.19 4.02 9.31
CA TYR A 262 -20.08 5.46 9.55
C TYR A 262 -20.14 6.21 8.23
N ILE A 263 -21.10 7.15 8.10
CA ILE A 263 -21.40 7.91 6.88
C ILE A 263 -21.66 9.36 7.28
N ARG A 264 -21.34 10.34 6.43
CA ARG A 264 -21.68 11.75 6.68
C ARG A 264 -23.14 12.02 6.39
N GLU A 265 -23.74 12.97 7.13
CA GLU A 265 -25.15 13.37 7.00
C GLU A 265 -25.57 13.69 5.56
N TYR A 266 -24.72 14.34 4.79
CA TYR A 266 -25.01 14.74 3.40
C TYR A 266 -24.96 13.59 2.37
N GLN A 267 -24.46 12.42 2.72
CA GLN A 267 -24.41 11.22 1.85
C GLN A 267 -25.75 10.47 1.90
N THR A 268 -26.83 11.17 1.58
CA THR A 268 -28.22 10.73 1.77
C THR A 268 -28.57 9.43 1.06
N ASP A 269 -28.09 9.22 -0.16
CA ASP A 269 -28.36 8.02 -0.96
C ASP A 269 -27.67 6.80 -0.37
N LEU A 270 -26.40 6.94 0.06
CA LEU A 270 -25.65 5.87 0.70
C LEU A 270 -26.29 5.48 2.05
N ILE A 271 -26.77 6.46 2.84
CA ILE A 271 -27.50 6.23 4.09
C ILE A 271 -28.80 5.47 3.82
N ALA A 272 -29.58 5.89 2.82
CA ALA A 272 -30.85 5.26 2.46
C ALA A 272 -30.64 3.81 2.01
N ASP A 273 -29.63 3.57 1.16
CA ASP A 273 -29.30 2.23 0.66
C ASP A 273 -28.84 1.29 1.80
N ALA A 274 -27.93 1.77 2.66
CA ALA A 274 -27.43 1.00 3.80
C ALA A 274 -28.56 0.60 4.76
N LYS A 275 -29.46 1.55 5.11
CA LYS A 275 -30.63 1.29 5.97
C LYS A 275 -31.60 0.32 5.30
N ARG A 276 -31.88 0.48 4.00
CA ARG A 276 -32.76 -0.44 3.24
C ARG A 276 -32.25 -1.87 3.25
N LYS A 277 -30.92 -2.05 3.25
CA LYS A 277 -30.26 -3.37 3.33
C LYS A 277 -30.08 -3.88 4.76
N GLY A 278 -30.57 -3.15 5.76
CA GLY A 278 -30.59 -3.58 7.16
C GLY A 278 -29.27 -3.35 7.92
N TYR A 279 -28.36 -2.56 7.39
CA TYR A 279 -27.11 -2.24 8.10
C TYR A 279 -27.35 -1.20 9.20
N ARG A 280 -26.60 -1.31 10.28
CA ARG A 280 -26.55 -0.29 11.34
C ARG A 280 -25.70 0.88 10.85
N VAL A 281 -26.30 2.09 10.84
CA VAL A 281 -25.65 3.30 10.36
C VAL A 281 -25.48 4.31 11.49
N ARG A 282 -24.35 4.98 11.55
CA ARG A 282 -24.08 6.17 12.36
C ARG A 282 -23.66 7.33 11.42
N ILE A 283 -24.15 8.50 11.77
CA ILE A 283 -23.92 9.75 11.05
C ILE A 283 -22.93 10.62 11.85
#